data_c3f604962590a8a98521b5056ef5dc02
#
_entry.id   c3f604962590a8a98521b5056ef5dc02
#
_cell.length_a   1.000
_cell.length_b   1.000
_cell.length_c   1.000
_cell.angle_alpha   90.00
_cell.angle_beta   90.00
_cell.angle_gamma   90.00
#
_symmetry.space_group_name_H-M   'P 1'
#
loop_
_entity.id
_entity.type
_entity.pdbx_description
1 polymer ?
#
loop_
_entity_poly.entity_id
_entity_poly.type
_entity_poly.pdbx_seq_one_letter_code
_entity_poly.pdbx_strand_id
1 'polypeptide(L)'
;MPEIIGENIDRLCTVEMRPQGMPRGKIHRLYEAARRKQNGRPLTLLAAEKLRAALKPGDYVILATGAGVPPWMPAGETDGPVGIAALGRALVMGLGARPWSPRECQ
;
A
#
# COMPACT_ATOMS: atom_id res chain seq x y z
N MET A 1 1.45 -17.94 3.81
CA MET A 1 2.68 -17.14 4.08
C MET A 1 2.85 -17.06 5.58
N PRO A 2 4.07 -17.20 6.14
CA PRO A 2 4.26 -17.12 7.60
C PRO A 2 3.89 -15.73 8.13
N GLU A 3 3.19 -15.68 9.27
CA GLU A 3 2.75 -14.41 9.89
C GLU A 3 3.91 -13.48 10.23
N ILE A 4 5.04 -14.04 10.62
CA ILE A 4 6.24 -13.25 10.96
C ILE A 4 6.70 -12.33 9.83
N ILE A 5 6.48 -12.72 8.57
CA ILE A 5 6.81 -11.86 7.42
C ILE A 5 5.89 -10.63 7.41
N GLY A 6 4.58 -10.84 7.57
CA GLY A 6 3.61 -9.74 7.65
C GLY A 6 3.91 -8.81 8.82
N GLU A 7 4.23 -9.36 9.99
CA GLU A 7 4.59 -8.56 11.17
C GLU A 7 5.83 -7.69 10.96
N ASN A 8 6.86 -8.23 10.33
CA ASN A 8 8.07 -7.46 10.04
C ASN A 8 7.80 -6.34 9.02
N ILE A 9 6.99 -6.62 8.00
CA ILE A 9 6.57 -5.58 7.04
C ILE A 9 5.72 -4.52 7.73
N ASP A 10 4.75 -4.91 8.55
CA ASP A 10 3.91 -3.98 9.29
C ASP A 10 4.75 -3.07 10.21
N ARG A 11 5.76 -3.61 10.88
CA ARG A 11 6.69 -2.81 11.70
C ARG A 11 7.45 -1.78 10.88
N LEU A 12 7.91 -2.14 9.69
CA LEU A 12 8.58 -1.19 8.79
C LEU A 12 7.62 -0.09 8.32
N CYS A 13 6.38 -0.45 7.98
CA CYS A 13 5.36 0.49 7.52
C CYS A 13 4.82 1.42 8.62
N THR A 14 5.00 1.05 9.89
CA THR A 14 4.52 1.84 11.04
C THR A 14 5.61 2.65 11.73
N VAL A 15 6.81 2.69 11.18
CA VAL A 15 7.89 3.55 11.68
C VAL A 15 7.52 5.01 11.49
N GLU A 16 7.43 5.73 12.61
CA GLU A 16 7.22 7.19 12.56
C GLU A 16 8.51 7.90 12.19
N MET A 17 8.62 8.35 10.97
CA MET A 17 9.63 9.32 10.59
C MET A 17 9.27 10.67 11.21
N ARG A 18 10.26 11.48 11.58
CA ARG A 18 10.06 12.80 12.22
C ARG A 18 9.47 13.83 11.24
N PRO A 19 8.16 13.98 11.09
CA PRO A 19 7.61 15.12 10.38
C PRO A 19 7.64 16.32 11.35
N GLN A 20 8.16 17.43 10.89
CA GLN A 20 8.03 18.68 11.63
C GLN A 20 6.53 18.99 11.81
N GLY A 21 6.12 19.22 13.07
CA GLY A 21 4.76 19.65 13.40
C GLY A 21 3.70 18.54 13.59
N MET A 22 4.00 17.27 13.35
CA MET A 22 3.04 16.21 13.61
C MET A 22 3.20 15.59 15.01
N PRO A 23 2.10 15.29 15.73
CA PRO A 23 2.15 14.62 17.02
C PRO A 23 2.71 13.20 16.89
N ARG A 24 3.64 12.84 17.79
CA ARG A 24 4.23 11.50 17.85
C ARG A 24 3.28 10.47 18.46
N GLY A 25 3.54 9.19 18.17
CA GLY A 25 2.85 8.05 18.80
C GLY A 25 1.45 7.78 18.27
N LYS A 26 1.02 8.40 17.19
CA LYS A 26 -0.30 8.18 16.61
C LYS A 26 -0.38 6.95 15.71
N ILE A 27 0.66 6.71 14.90
CA ILE A 27 0.64 5.62 13.93
C ILE A 27 0.54 4.27 14.63
N HIS A 28 1.32 4.05 15.68
CA HIS A 28 1.26 2.83 16.45
C HIS A 28 -0.14 2.58 17.05
N ARG A 29 -0.77 3.60 17.63
CA ARG A 29 -2.13 3.50 18.20
C ARG A 29 -3.19 3.18 17.15
N LEU A 30 -3.09 3.78 15.96
CA LEU A 30 -3.98 3.51 14.83
C LEU A 30 -3.79 2.08 14.31
N TYR A 31 -2.54 1.65 14.16
CA TYR A 31 -2.19 0.32 13.75
C TYR A 31 -2.73 -0.75 14.71
N GLU A 32 -2.51 -0.59 16.01
CA GLU A 32 -3.03 -1.50 17.03
C GLU A 32 -4.56 -1.57 17.04
N ALA A 33 -5.22 -0.43 16.84
CA ALA A 33 -6.68 -0.40 16.72
C ALA A 33 -7.17 -1.16 15.48
N ALA A 34 -6.49 -1.00 14.35
CA ALA A 34 -6.80 -1.71 13.11
C ALA A 34 -6.54 -3.23 13.25
N ARG A 35 -5.42 -3.62 13.86
CA ARG A 35 -5.10 -5.04 14.13
C ARG A 35 -6.16 -5.71 15.00
N ARG A 36 -6.59 -5.06 16.08
CA ARG A 36 -7.65 -5.61 16.95
C ARG A 36 -8.93 -5.93 16.17
N LYS A 37 -9.30 -5.09 15.22
CA LYS A 37 -10.46 -5.34 14.33
C LYS A 37 -10.25 -6.51 13.37
N GLN A 38 -9.03 -6.92 13.15
CA GLN A 38 -8.64 -8.02 12.25
C GLN A 38 -8.11 -9.23 13.04
N ASN A 39 -8.63 -9.46 14.24
CA ASN A 39 -8.26 -10.58 15.13
C ASN A 39 -6.74 -10.64 15.42
N GLY A 40 -6.08 -9.52 15.52
CA GLY A 40 -4.67 -9.41 15.85
C GLY A 40 -3.71 -9.78 14.69
N ARG A 41 -4.21 -10.08 13.50
CA ARG A 41 -3.39 -10.48 12.35
C ARG A 41 -2.67 -9.29 11.70
N PRO A 42 -1.48 -9.50 11.12
CA PRO A 42 -0.74 -8.47 10.38
C PRO A 42 -1.55 -7.91 9.19
N LEU A 43 -1.62 -6.58 9.07
CA LEU A 43 -2.48 -5.94 8.08
C LEU A 43 -1.97 -6.12 6.64
N THR A 44 -0.65 -6.05 6.44
CA THR A 44 -0.04 -6.27 5.12
C THR A 44 -0.20 -7.71 4.65
N LEU A 45 -0.13 -8.68 5.55
CA LEU A 45 -0.41 -10.07 5.23
C LEU A 45 -1.86 -10.26 4.77
N LEU A 46 -2.82 -9.69 5.51
CA LEU A 46 -4.24 -9.76 5.15
C LEU A 46 -4.52 -9.10 3.80
N ALA A 47 -3.88 -7.97 3.51
CA ALA A 47 -3.99 -7.32 2.20
C ALA A 47 -3.45 -8.21 1.08
N ALA A 48 -2.29 -8.82 1.27
CA ALA A 48 -1.70 -9.74 0.30
C ALA A 48 -2.57 -10.99 0.07
N GLU A 49 -3.13 -11.56 1.13
CA GLU A 49 -4.05 -12.70 1.04
C GLU A 49 -5.32 -12.34 0.26
N LYS A 50 -5.90 -11.15 0.51
CA LYS A 50 -7.06 -10.66 -0.24
C LYS A 50 -6.76 -10.48 -1.73
N LEU A 51 -5.61 -9.88 -2.07
CA LEU A 51 -5.20 -9.73 -3.46
C LEU A 51 -5.03 -11.08 -4.15
N ARG A 52 -4.38 -12.04 -3.49
CA ARG A 52 -4.22 -13.40 -4.01
C ARG A 52 -5.54 -14.15 -4.20
N ALA A 53 -6.50 -13.91 -3.33
CA ALA A 53 -7.82 -14.53 -3.44
C ALA A 53 -8.70 -13.89 -4.52
N ALA A 54 -8.53 -12.59 -4.75
CA ALA A 54 -9.34 -11.82 -5.68
C ALA A 54 -8.86 -11.88 -7.13
N LEU A 55 -7.56 -12.11 -7.35
CA LEU A 55 -6.93 -12.00 -8.67
C LEU A 55 -6.51 -13.36 -9.22
N LYS A 56 -6.79 -13.55 -10.52
CA LYS A 56 -6.30 -14.67 -11.34
C LYS A 56 -5.27 -14.16 -12.35
N PRO A 57 -4.37 -15.04 -12.84
CA PRO A 57 -3.47 -14.66 -13.92
C PRO A 57 -4.26 -14.15 -15.14
N GLY A 58 -3.85 -12.98 -15.64
CA GLY A 58 -4.50 -12.30 -16.77
C GLY A 58 -5.57 -11.27 -16.39
N ASP A 59 -6.00 -11.21 -15.12
CA ASP A 59 -6.98 -10.21 -14.66
C ASP A 59 -6.39 -8.79 -14.73
N TYR A 60 -7.24 -7.83 -15.10
CA TYR A 60 -6.88 -6.42 -15.10
C TYR A 60 -7.04 -5.81 -13.72
N VAL A 61 -6.06 -5.02 -13.32
CA VAL A 61 -6.06 -4.27 -12.05
C VAL A 61 -5.85 -2.80 -12.32
N ILE A 62 -6.81 -1.98 -11.93
CA ILE A 62 -6.66 -0.52 -12.01
C ILE A 62 -5.84 -0.05 -10.81
N LEU A 63 -4.72 0.60 -11.10
CA LEU A 63 -3.88 1.23 -10.10
C LEU A 63 -4.07 2.75 -10.16
N ALA A 64 -4.60 3.34 -9.11
CA ALA A 64 -4.82 4.76 -9.01
C ALA A 64 -4.00 5.36 -7.86
N THR A 65 -3.42 6.51 -8.11
CA THR A 65 -2.70 7.31 -7.11
C THR A 65 -2.87 8.78 -7.41
N GLY A 66 -2.58 9.60 -6.46
CA GLY A 66 -2.49 11.03 -6.60
C GLY A 66 -3.09 11.76 -5.41
N ALA A 67 -2.45 12.84 -5.02
CA ALA A 67 -3.04 13.93 -4.26
C ALA A 67 -2.40 15.20 -4.79
N GLY A 68 -3.13 15.95 -5.58
CA GLY A 68 -2.71 17.28 -6.04
C GLY A 68 -3.31 18.34 -5.15
N VAL A 69 -2.50 19.26 -4.66
CA VAL A 69 -2.95 20.43 -3.87
C VAL A 69 -2.32 21.69 -4.45
N PRO A 70 -2.89 22.25 -5.50
CA PRO A 70 -2.40 23.52 -6.04
C PRO A 70 -2.55 24.65 -5.02
N PRO A 71 -1.60 25.59 -4.94
CA PRO A 71 -0.37 25.68 -5.75
C PRO A 71 0.83 24.88 -5.19
N TRP A 72 0.71 24.26 -4.01
CA TRP A 72 1.87 23.66 -3.31
C TRP A 72 2.33 22.34 -3.93
N MET A 73 1.41 21.52 -4.44
CA MET A 73 1.71 20.25 -5.11
C MET A 73 0.90 20.12 -6.42
N PRO A 74 1.21 20.89 -7.44
CA PRO A 74 0.42 20.90 -8.68
C PRO A 74 0.56 19.59 -9.48
N ALA A 75 1.69 18.89 -9.32
CA ALA A 75 1.96 17.62 -9.98
C ALA A 75 1.63 16.38 -9.11
N GLY A 76 1.08 16.60 -7.92
CA GLY A 76 0.78 15.54 -6.96
C GLY A 76 1.99 15.09 -6.12
N GLU A 77 1.74 14.14 -5.23
CA GLU A 77 2.77 13.55 -4.36
C GLU A 77 3.73 12.66 -5.15
N THR A 78 5.00 12.63 -4.74
CA THR A 78 6.05 11.88 -5.43
C THR A 78 6.14 10.41 -5.04
N ASP A 79 5.68 10.05 -3.84
CA ASP A 79 5.70 8.68 -3.31
C ASP A 79 4.61 7.78 -3.93
N GLY A 80 3.46 8.34 -4.28
CA GLY A 80 2.38 7.61 -4.92
C GLY A 80 2.78 6.90 -6.22
N PRO A 81 3.36 7.57 -7.22
CA PRO A 81 3.81 6.93 -8.46
C PRO A 81 4.84 5.82 -8.22
N VAL A 82 5.77 6.00 -7.28
CA VAL A 82 6.76 4.98 -6.92
C VAL A 82 6.08 3.77 -6.28
N GLY A 83 5.15 4.00 -5.35
CA GLY A 83 4.36 2.96 -4.71
C GLY A 83 3.54 2.15 -5.72
N ILE A 84 2.88 2.80 -6.67
CA ILE A 84 2.12 2.13 -7.74
C ILE A 84 3.04 1.31 -8.65
N ALA A 85 4.19 1.82 -9.02
CA ALA A 85 5.14 1.07 -9.86
C ALA A 85 5.61 -0.21 -9.15
N ALA A 86 5.94 -0.11 -7.87
CA ALA A 86 6.35 -1.26 -7.05
C ALA A 86 5.21 -2.28 -6.90
N LEU A 87 3.99 -1.83 -6.57
CA LEU A 87 2.81 -2.69 -6.45
C LEU A 87 2.46 -3.35 -7.78
N GLY A 88 2.43 -2.58 -8.87
CA GLY A 88 2.15 -3.09 -10.21
C GLY A 88 3.13 -4.19 -10.61
N ARG A 89 4.44 -3.97 -10.39
CA ARG A 89 5.46 -4.98 -10.63
C ARG A 89 5.24 -6.25 -9.78
N ALA A 90 4.90 -6.10 -8.51
CA ALA A 90 4.61 -7.24 -7.64
C ALA A 90 3.38 -8.04 -8.10
N LEU A 91 2.33 -7.37 -8.57
CA LEU A 91 1.13 -8.01 -9.11
C LEU A 91 1.41 -8.77 -10.39
N VAL A 92 2.21 -8.19 -11.30
CA VAL A 92 2.64 -8.90 -12.53
C VAL A 92 3.45 -10.14 -12.20
N MET A 93 4.51 -9.97 -11.41
CA MET A 93 5.46 -11.05 -11.15
C MET A 93 4.91 -12.12 -10.22
N GLY A 94 4.11 -11.72 -9.23
CA GLY A 94 3.61 -12.63 -8.20
C GLY A 94 2.27 -13.26 -8.50
N LEU A 95 1.42 -12.60 -9.27
CA LEU A 95 0.04 -13.03 -9.53
C LEU A 95 -0.30 -13.13 -11.02
N GLY A 96 0.60 -12.72 -11.92
CA GLY A 96 0.33 -12.70 -13.36
C GLY A 96 -0.79 -11.73 -13.76
N ALA A 97 -1.09 -10.74 -12.91
CA ALA A 97 -2.09 -9.73 -13.20
C ALA A 97 -1.60 -8.73 -14.25
N ARG A 98 -2.54 -7.97 -14.83
CA ARG A 98 -2.27 -6.91 -15.81
C ARG A 98 -2.62 -5.55 -15.20
N PRO A 99 -1.68 -4.85 -14.58
CA PRO A 99 -1.92 -3.51 -14.07
C PRO A 99 -2.22 -2.55 -15.22
N TRP A 100 -3.27 -1.78 -15.06
CA TRP A 100 -3.60 -0.69 -15.96
C TRP A 100 -3.53 0.64 -15.21
N SER A 101 -2.93 1.64 -15.83
CA SER A 101 -2.84 2.99 -15.28
C SER A 101 -3.45 3.99 -16.28
N PRO A 102 -4.20 4.99 -15.82
CA PRO A 102 -4.83 5.98 -16.69
C PRO A 102 -3.87 6.79 -17.59
N ARG A 103 -2.56 6.68 -17.37
CA ARG A 103 -1.54 7.37 -18.19
C ARG A 103 -1.20 6.67 -19.52
N GLU A 104 -1.66 5.45 -19.73
CA GLU A 104 -1.41 4.72 -20.99
C GLU A 104 -2.36 5.12 -22.14
N CYS A 105 -3.24 6.09 -21.89
CA CYS A 105 -4.20 6.61 -22.89
C CYS A 105 -3.80 7.97 -23.48
N GLN A 106 -2.49 8.32 -23.50
CA GLN A 106 -2.01 9.53 -24.23
C GLN A 106 -1.11 9.17 -25.37
#